data_2c80f918642fb4552120c072d9a3c978
#
_entry.id   2c80f918642fb4552120c072d9a3c978
#
_cell.length_a   1.000
_cell.length_b   1.000
_cell.length_c   1.000
_cell.angle_alpha   90.00
_cell.angle_beta   90.00
_cell.angle_gamma   90.00
#
_symmetry.space_group_name_H-M   'P 1'
#
loop_
_entity.id
_entity.type
_entity.pdbx_description
1 polymer ?
#
loop_
_entity_poly.entity_id
_entity_poly.type
_entity_poly.pdbx_seq_one_letter_code
_entity_poly.pdbx_strand_id
1 'polypeptide(L)'
;MGGLIMPAGYAHFDFGQQVYNKLDLELQERLKKHMNLYNIGVHGPDILFYHQALKKNIVKDLGFSMHKKQAYDFFKDAKHIINHSLYKEDAFAYICGFITHYVLDSECHGYIGNQEKILNMTHSEIESEFDRELLVQQGQ
;
A
#
# COMPACT_ATOMS: atom_id res chain seq x y z
N MET A 1 -7.98 -16.20 17.43
CA MET A 1 -7.13 -15.01 17.56
C MET A 1 -7.05 -14.30 16.21
N GLY A 2 -7.92 -13.36 16.01
CA GLY A 2 -7.83 -12.52 14.84
C GLY A 2 -6.71 -11.50 15.01
N GLY A 3 -5.45 -11.92 14.90
CA GLY A 3 -4.39 -10.99 14.67
C GLY A 3 -4.74 -10.28 13.37
N LEU A 4 -5.07 -9.01 13.44
CA LEU A 4 -5.09 -8.15 12.28
C LEU A 4 -3.65 -7.96 11.83
N ILE A 5 -3.10 -9.03 11.35
CA ILE A 5 -1.91 -8.94 10.53
C ILE A 5 -2.45 -8.43 9.21
N MET A 6 -2.04 -7.24 8.80
CA MET A 6 -2.32 -6.80 7.45
C MET A 6 -1.64 -7.79 6.51
N PRO A 7 -2.44 -8.56 5.78
CA PRO A 7 -1.88 -9.39 4.74
C PRO A 7 -1.19 -8.48 3.72
N ALA A 8 -0.09 -8.94 3.18
CA ALA A 8 0.69 -8.23 2.17
C ALA A 8 1.33 -6.89 2.59
N GLY A 9 1.34 -6.53 3.86
CA GLY A 9 2.04 -5.34 4.33
C GLY A 9 3.51 -5.35 3.96
N TYR A 10 4.17 -6.48 4.15
CA TYR A 10 5.57 -6.65 3.75
C TYR A 10 5.75 -6.66 2.23
N ALA A 11 4.86 -7.31 1.48
CA ALA A 11 4.91 -7.32 0.01
C ALA A 11 4.82 -5.90 -0.56
N HIS A 12 3.94 -5.07 -0.04
CA HIS A 12 3.84 -3.67 -0.43
C HIS A 12 5.11 -2.89 -0.11
N PHE A 13 5.67 -3.08 1.07
CA PHE A 13 6.92 -2.45 1.47
C PHE A 13 8.07 -2.86 0.53
N ASP A 14 8.26 -4.16 0.33
CA ASP A 14 9.31 -4.69 -0.53
C ASP A 14 9.18 -4.17 -1.97
N PHE A 15 7.98 -4.23 -2.53
CA PHE A 15 7.68 -3.69 -3.86
C PHE A 15 8.00 -2.19 -3.95
N GLY A 16 7.59 -1.42 -2.96
CA GLY A 16 7.88 0.01 -2.89
C GLY A 16 9.39 0.30 -2.89
N GLN A 17 10.18 -0.48 -2.15
CA GLN A 17 11.64 -0.36 -2.15
C GLN A 17 12.25 -0.72 -3.50
N GLN A 18 11.78 -1.77 -4.15
CA GLN A 18 12.24 -2.14 -5.48
C GLN A 18 11.92 -1.07 -6.52
N VAL A 19 10.75 -0.47 -6.47
CA VAL A 19 10.38 0.65 -7.35
C VAL A 19 11.31 1.83 -7.10
N TYR A 20 11.49 2.25 -5.85
CA TYR A 20 12.39 3.34 -5.48
C TYR A 20 13.80 3.14 -6.08
N ASN A 21 14.36 1.95 -5.95
CA ASN A 21 15.71 1.64 -6.44
C ASN A 21 15.83 1.67 -7.97
N LYS A 22 14.73 1.64 -8.70
CA LYS A 22 14.68 1.71 -10.17
C LYS A 22 14.34 3.10 -10.71
N LEU A 23 14.00 4.04 -9.86
CA LEU A 23 13.75 5.42 -10.27
C LEU A 23 15.05 6.08 -10.75
N ASP A 24 14.92 7.16 -11.55
CA ASP A 24 16.06 7.98 -11.87
C ASP A 24 16.65 8.69 -10.63
N LEU A 25 17.89 9.12 -10.73
CA LEU A 25 18.60 9.71 -9.59
C LEU A 25 17.96 10.98 -9.06
N GLU A 26 17.39 11.80 -9.92
CA GLU A 26 16.72 13.04 -9.53
C GLU A 26 15.52 12.74 -8.61
N LEU A 27 14.69 11.81 -9.03
CA LEU A 27 13.51 11.42 -8.27
C LEU A 27 13.89 10.67 -6.98
N GLN A 28 14.92 9.81 -7.01
CA GLN A 28 15.44 9.16 -5.81
C GLN A 28 15.89 10.18 -4.77
N GLU A 29 16.69 11.17 -5.16
CA GLU A 29 17.19 12.22 -4.25
C GLU A 29 16.03 13.07 -3.69
N ARG A 30 15.04 13.37 -4.50
CA ARG A 30 13.83 14.09 -4.07
C ARG A 30 13.06 13.30 -3.02
N LEU A 31 12.80 12.02 -3.25
CA LEU A 31 12.05 11.15 -2.34
C LEU A 31 12.84 10.81 -1.07
N LYS A 32 14.14 10.68 -1.18
CA LYS A 32 15.03 10.33 -0.06
C LYS A 32 14.88 11.26 1.14
N LYS A 33 14.67 12.53 0.89
CA LYS A 33 14.45 13.54 1.95
C LYS A 33 13.16 13.33 2.73
N HIS A 34 12.21 12.61 2.15
CA HIS A 34 10.87 12.37 2.71
C HIS A 34 10.54 10.87 2.72
N MET A 35 11.55 10.01 2.92
CA MET A 35 11.42 8.57 2.83
C MET A 35 10.39 8.00 3.81
N ASN A 36 10.24 8.62 4.98
CA ASN A 36 9.23 8.21 5.96
C ASN A 36 7.81 8.29 5.37
N LEU A 37 7.53 9.37 4.64
CA LEU A 37 6.20 9.56 4.03
C LEU A 37 6.00 8.66 2.82
N TYR A 38 7.05 8.42 2.03
CA TYR A 38 7.00 7.41 0.98
C TYR A 38 6.66 6.04 1.55
N ASN A 39 7.37 5.62 2.61
CA ASN A 39 7.15 4.33 3.26
C ASN A 39 5.74 4.19 3.88
N ILE A 40 5.21 5.27 4.45
CA ILE A 40 3.82 5.27 4.90
C ILE A 40 2.87 5.12 3.69
N GLY A 41 3.15 5.83 2.62
CA GLY A 41 2.35 5.77 1.39
C GLY A 41 2.27 4.39 0.77
N VAL A 42 3.34 3.59 0.83
CA VAL A 42 3.34 2.22 0.25
C VAL A 42 2.32 1.29 0.91
N HIS A 43 1.84 1.61 2.10
CA HIS A 43 0.75 0.88 2.74
C HIS A 43 -0.63 1.32 2.24
N GLY A 44 -0.70 2.39 1.44
CA GLY A 44 -1.94 2.89 0.87
C GLY A 44 -3.03 3.11 1.91
N PRO A 45 -4.29 2.79 1.60
CA PRO A 45 -5.39 2.90 2.56
C PRO A 45 -5.38 1.80 3.63
N ASP A 46 -4.56 0.78 3.51
CA ASP A 46 -4.50 -0.34 4.46
C ASP A 46 -4.12 0.10 5.87
N ILE A 47 -3.32 1.15 5.99
CA ILE A 47 -2.92 1.71 7.28
C ILE A 47 -4.13 2.12 8.14
N LEU A 48 -5.24 2.47 7.51
CA LEU A 48 -6.46 2.87 8.21
C LEU A 48 -7.12 1.71 8.96
N PHE A 49 -6.84 0.46 8.55
CA PHE A 49 -7.37 -0.73 9.21
C PHE A 49 -6.75 -0.99 10.58
N TYR A 50 -5.59 -0.40 10.85
CA TYR A 50 -4.93 -0.51 12.17
C TYR A 50 -5.55 0.38 13.23
N HIS A 51 -6.27 1.42 12.84
CA HIS A 51 -6.90 2.31 13.81
C HIS A 51 -7.98 1.57 14.60
N GLN A 52 -7.76 1.40 15.92
CA GLN A 52 -8.64 0.63 16.79
C GLN A 52 -9.12 -0.69 16.14
N ALA A 53 -8.16 -1.50 15.71
CA ALA A 53 -8.35 -2.62 14.80
C ALA A 53 -9.45 -3.62 15.20
N LEU A 54 -9.69 -3.79 16.51
CA LEU A 54 -10.69 -4.72 17.05
C LEU A 54 -12.10 -4.12 17.12
N LYS A 55 -12.28 -2.85 16.74
CA LYS A 55 -13.57 -2.16 16.80
C LYS A 55 -13.99 -1.68 15.41
N LYS A 56 -15.28 -1.77 15.14
CA LYS A 56 -15.85 -1.08 13.98
C LYS A 56 -15.78 0.43 14.21
N ASN A 57 -15.24 1.16 13.25
CA ASN A 57 -15.10 2.62 13.34
C ASN A 57 -15.06 3.28 11.96
N ILE A 58 -15.28 4.58 11.94
CA ILE A 58 -15.35 5.38 10.71
C ILE A 58 -14.02 5.37 9.91
N VAL A 59 -12.89 5.25 10.59
CA VAL A 59 -11.56 5.21 9.93
C VAL A 59 -11.41 3.93 9.13
N LYS A 60 -11.85 2.80 9.65
CA LYS A 60 -11.86 1.52 8.91
C LYS A 60 -12.86 1.57 7.75
N ASP A 61 -14.02 2.17 7.94
CA ASP A 61 -15.02 2.34 6.87
C ASP A 61 -14.45 3.21 5.75
N LEU A 62 -13.68 4.25 6.08
CA LEU A 62 -12.96 5.06 5.10
C LEU A 62 -11.92 4.24 4.34
N GLY A 63 -11.15 3.40 5.02
CA GLY A 63 -10.20 2.48 4.39
C GLY A 63 -10.86 1.56 3.36
N PHE A 64 -11.98 0.94 3.71
CA PHE A 64 -12.76 0.12 2.78
C PHE A 64 -13.31 0.93 1.60
N SER A 65 -13.80 2.14 1.85
CA SER A 65 -14.30 3.04 0.81
C SER A 65 -13.20 3.41 -0.18
N MET A 66 -11.99 3.72 0.30
CA MET A 66 -10.86 4.08 -0.54
C MET A 66 -10.42 2.93 -1.46
N HIS A 67 -10.49 1.66 -1.00
CA HIS A 67 -10.21 0.50 -1.86
C HIS A 67 -11.23 0.32 -2.99
N LYS A 68 -12.44 0.83 -2.83
CA LYS A 68 -13.51 0.74 -3.84
C LYS A 68 -13.55 1.93 -4.79
N LYS A 69 -12.92 3.05 -4.42
CA LYS A 69 -12.91 4.27 -5.22
C LYS A 69 -12.05 4.09 -6.45
N GLN A 70 -12.48 4.68 -7.57
CA GLN A 70 -11.65 4.66 -8.80
C GLN A 70 -10.37 5.45 -8.58
N ALA A 71 -9.26 4.87 -8.99
CA ALA A 71 -7.94 5.46 -8.84
C ALA A 71 -7.82 6.84 -9.48
N TYR A 72 -8.45 7.03 -10.63
CA TYR A 72 -8.40 8.30 -11.34
C TYR A 72 -8.89 9.48 -10.48
N ASP A 73 -10.04 9.32 -9.83
CA ASP A 73 -10.61 10.38 -9.00
C ASP A 73 -9.72 10.68 -7.79
N PHE A 74 -9.21 9.63 -7.15
CA PHE A 74 -8.29 9.78 -6.03
C PHE A 74 -7.01 10.54 -6.43
N PHE A 75 -6.36 10.15 -7.51
CA PHE A 75 -5.11 10.79 -7.92
C PHE A 75 -5.32 12.20 -8.48
N LYS A 76 -6.46 12.48 -9.08
CA LYS A 76 -6.84 13.83 -9.50
C LYS A 76 -6.97 14.76 -8.29
N ASP A 77 -7.68 14.32 -7.26
CA ASP A 77 -7.85 15.09 -6.02
C ASP A 77 -6.50 15.27 -5.31
N ALA A 78 -5.70 14.21 -5.24
CA ALA A 78 -4.36 14.25 -4.65
C ALA A 78 -3.45 15.27 -5.36
N LYS A 79 -3.45 15.30 -6.68
CA LYS A 79 -2.69 16.28 -7.46
C LYS A 79 -3.09 17.72 -7.11
N HIS A 80 -4.39 17.96 -6.99
CA HIS A 80 -4.90 19.28 -6.62
C HIS A 80 -4.43 19.68 -5.22
N ILE A 81 -4.56 18.77 -4.24
CA ILE A 81 -4.14 18.99 -2.86
C ILE A 81 -2.63 19.27 -2.78
N ILE A 82 -1.80 18.47 -3.46
CA ILE A 82 -0.35 18.66 -3.49
C ILE A 82 0.01 20.05 -4.01
N ASN A 83 -0.58 20.47 -5.11
CA ASN A 83 -0.28 21.76 -5.74
C ASN A 83 -0.63 22.97 -4.87
N HIS A 84 -1.56 22.81 -3.94
CA HIS A 84 -2.03 23.88 -3.05
C HIS A 84 -1.56 23.70 -1.60
N SER A 85 -0.78 22.66 -1.29
CA SER A 85 -0.26 22.39 0.04
C SER A 85 1.00 23.20 0.35
N LEU A 86 1.14 23.61 1.62
CA LEU A 86 2.40 24.13 2.15
C LEU A 86 3.47 23.02 2.30
N TYR A 87 3.05 21.76 2.32
CA TYR A 87 3.90 20.58 2.48
C TYR A 87 3.95 19.75 1.19
N LYS A 88 4.20 20.41 0.07
CA LYS A 88 4.18 19.78 -1.28
C LYS A 88 5.08 18.56 -1.39
N GLU A 89 6.31 18.65 -0.89
CA GLU A 89 7.27 17.56 -1.02
C GLU A 89 6.90 16.37 -0.13
N ASP A 90 6.39 16.63 1.07
CA ASP A 90 5.85 15.59 1.95
C ASP A 90 4.68 14.85 1.32
N ALA A 91 3.71 15.61 0.82
CA ALA A 91 2.54 15.07 0.14
C ALA A 91 2.92 14.32 -1.14
N PHE A 92 3.86 14.85 -1.91
CA PHE A 92 4.37 14.19 -3.11
C PHE A 92 4.99 12.82 -2.79
N ALA A 93 5.86 12.76 -1.78
CA ALA A 93 6.49 11.51 -1.37
C ALA A 93 5.45 10.47 -0.91
N TYR A 94 4.48 10.88 -0.11
CA TYR A 94 3.37 10.02 0.31
C TYR A 94 2.60 9.45 -0.89
N ILE A 95 2.23 10.29 -1.83
CA ILE A 95 1.47 9.86 -3.02
C ILE A 95 2.30 8.96 -3.93
N CYS A 96 3.60 9.19 -4.06
CA CYS A 96 4.48 8.27 -4.80
C CYS A 96 4.46 6.86 -4.19
N GLY A 97 4.54 6.75 -2.87
CA GLY A 97 4.37 5.47 -2.19
C GLY A 97 2.98 4.86 -2.40
N PHE A 98 1.95 5.67 -2.31
CA PHE A 98 0.57 5.24 -2.53
C PHE A 98 0.34 4.67 -3.95
N ILE A 99 0.98 5.26 -4.95
CA ILE A 99 0.94 4.74 -6.33
C ILE A 99 1.49 3.31 -6.38
N THR A 100 2.60 3.03 -5.69
CA THR A 100 3.16 1.67 -5.68
C THR A 100 2.19 0.66 -5.06
N HIS A 101 1.51 1.04 -3.98
CA HIS A 101 0.47 0.23 -3.37
C HIS A 101 -0.65 -0.12 -4.36
N TYR A 102 -1.19 0.90 -5.02
CA TYR A 102 -2.25 0.74 -5.99
C TYR A 102 -1.84 -0.14 -7.17
N VAL A 103 -0.63 0.04 -7.69
CA VAL A 103 -0.12 -0.76 -8.81
C VAL A 103 -0.01 -2.23 -8.41
N LEU A 104 0.57 -2.54 -7.27
CA LEU A 104 0.70 -3.92 -6.80
C LEU A 104 -0.67 -4.58 -6.60
N ASP A 105 -1.59 -3.91 -5.94
CA ASP A 105 -2.95 -4.41 -5.75
C ASP A 105 -3.65 -4.69 -7.09
N SER A 106 -3.54 -3.76 -8.03
CA SER A 106 -4.18 -3.89 -9.35
C SER A 106 -3.63 -5.06 -10.14
N GLU A 107 -2.32 -5.29 -10.09
CA GLU A 107 -1.67 -6.38 -10.81
C GLU A 107 -1.92 -7.76 -10.15
N CYS A 108 -2.00 -7.81 -8.82
CA CYS A 108 -2.12 -9.07 -8.09
C CYS A 108 -3.57 -9.49 -7.85
N HIS A 109 -4.53 -8.59 -7.92
CA HIS A 109 -5.92 -8.86 -7.52
C HIS A 109 -6.55 -10.04 -8.28
N GLY A 110 -6.39 -10.08 -9.59
CA GLY A 110 -6.92 -11.18 -10.42
C GLY A 110 -6.27 -12.52 -10.09
N TYR A 111 -4.97 -12.53 -9.87
CA TYR A 111 -4.22 -13.72 -9.48
C TYR A 111 -4.69 -14.26 -8.13
N ILE A 112 -4.79 -13.40 -7.12
CA ILE A 112 -5.23 -13.80 -5.78
C ILE A 112 -6.66 -14.35 -5.83
N GLY A 113 -7.57 -13.70 -6.55
CA GLY A 113 -8.93 -14.18 -6.72
C GLY A 113 -9.04 -15.56 -7.37
N ASN A 114 -8.14 -15.89 -8.29
CA ASN A 114 -8.04 -17.22 -8.87
C ASN A 114 -7.51 -18.24 -7.86
N GLN A 115 -6.50 -17.87 -7.06
CA GLN A 115 -5.92 -18.74 -6.05
C GLN A 115 -6.91 -19.04 -4.90
N GLU A 116 -7.75 -18.08 -4.52
CA GLU A 116 -8.84 -18.32 -3.56
C GLU A 116 -9.71 -19.51 -3.96
N LYS A 117 -10.08 -19.58 -5.24
CA LYS A 117 -10.91 -20.66 -5.78
C LYS A 117 -10.18 -22.00 -5.87
N ILE A 118 -8.92 -21.98 -6.28
CA ILE A 118 -8.11 -23.19 -6.48
C ILE A 118 -7.71 -23.81 -5.13
N LEU A 119 -7.28 -23.00 -4.19
CA LEU A 119 -6.72 -23.45 -2.91
C LEU A 119 -7.77 -23.52 -1.80
N ASN A 120 -8.97 -23.03 -2.02
CA ASN A 120 -10.02 -22.89 -1.01
C ASN A 120 -9.51 -22.14 0.23
N MET A 121 -8.74 -21.10 0.01
CA MET A 121 -8.18 -20.20 1.01
C MET A 121 -8.78 -18.82 0.85
N THR A 122 -8.87 -18.07 1.94
CA THR A 122 -9.32 -16.68 1.88
C THR A 122 -8.24 -15.78 1.28
N HIS A 123 -8.65 -14.63 0.75
CA HIS A 123 -7.75 -13.61 0.24
C HIS A 123 -6.65 -13.26 1.24
N SER A 124 -7.04 -13.02 2.50
CA SER A 124 -6.10 -12.69 3.58
C SER A 124 -5.09 -13.80 3.89
N GLU A 125 -5.52 -15.06 3.83
CA GLU A 125 -4.62 -16.21 4.04
C GLU A 125 -3.57 -16.31 2.93
N ILE A 126 -3.98 -16.11 1.67
CA ILE A 126 -3.07 -16.13 0.51
C ILE A 126 -2.04 -15.00 0.62
N GLU A 127 -2.47 -13.79 0.94
CA GLU A 127 -1.57 -12.65 1.10
C GLU A 127 -0.60 -12.83 2.28
N SER A 128 -1.06 -13.38 3.38
CA SER A 128 -0.20 -13.68 4.55
C SER A 128 0.86 -14.73 4.24
N GLU A 129 0.50 -15.77 3.50
CA GLU A 129 1.46 -16.79 3.06
C GLU A 129 2.48 -16.21 2.08
N PHE A 130 2.05 -15.32 1.20
CA PHE A 130 2.96 -14.63 0.29
C PHE A 130 3.97 -13.74 1.03
N ASP A 131 3.53 -12.97 2.02
CA ASP A 131 4.41 -12.18 2.88
C ASP A 131 5.41 -13.05 3.63
N ARG A 132 4.93 -14.17 4.20
CA ARG A 132 5.78 -15.13 4.88
C ARG A 132 6.87 -15.69 3.97
N GLU A 133 6.51 -16.07 2.76
CA GLU A 133 7.45 -16.62 1.79
C GLU A 133 8.52 -15.59 1.40
N LEU A 134 8.13 -14.35 1.16
CA LEU A 134 9.07 -13.27 0.87
C LEU A 134 10.07 -13.04 2.02
N LEU A 135 9.59 -13.04 3.26
CA LEU A 135 10.46 -12.91 4.44
C LEU A 135 11.47 -14.05 4.52
N VAL A 136 11.03 -15.27 4.30
CA VAL A 136 11.91 -16.46 4.32
C VAL A 136 12.97 -16.37 3.21
N GLN A 137 12.59 -15.98 1.98
CA GLN A 137 13.53 -15.84 0.87
C GLN A 137 14.59 -14.76 1.12
N GLN A 138 14.27 -13.75 1.92
CA GLN A 138 15.20 -12.67 2.28
C GLN A 138 16.00 -12.96 3.56
N GLY A 139 15.85 -14.15 4.13
CA GLY A 139 16.60 -14.57 5.32
C GLY A 139 16.10 -13.96 6.64
N GLN A 140 14.86 -13.60 6.69
CA GLN A 140 14.23 -13.02 7.87
C GLN A 140 13.25 -13.96 8.55
#